data_f735bac8beffa9f102e9bc71038bb95b
#
_entry.id   f735bac8beffa9f102e9bc71038bb95b
#
_cell.length_a   1.000
_cell.length_b   1.000
_cell.length_c   1.000
_cell.angle_alpha   90.00
_cell.angle_beta   90.00
_cell.angle_gamma   90.00
#
_symmetry.space_group_name_H-M   'P 1'
#
loop_
_entity.id
_entity.type
_entity.pdbx_description
1 polymer ?
#
loop_
_entity_poly.entity_id
_entity_poly.type
_entity_poly.pdbx_seq_one_letter_code
_entity_poly.pdbx_strand_id
1 'polypeptide(L)'
;MAWPLASLPRRQDGLRALWPAVPGLGFLFIFLVLPLSSLLLLSVTDPGIGLGNYAKLLGDSTYGKVMFNTFLVAGVVTGVTLVIAYPVAWLLVLLPGSIARLFFAVILLSMWTNLLARTYGWMVLLQRTGLINRILMDLGIVSTPLPLINNLFGVTVGMTYIMLPYVILPLHATFTTIDPAIMQAAAISGAKPHQIFFRVLLPLSLPGIAAGGLMVFVMALGYYVTPALLGGTTNMMLAEMIAQQVQSLLNWGLGSAAAFVLLAVTLAFFAIYIRVVGFGRSRA
;
A
#
# COMPACT_ATOMS: atom_id res chain seq x y z
N MET A 1 -8.58 -22.45 45.91
CA MET A 1 -7.59 -23.09 45.03
C MET A 1 -6.69 -21.99 44.49
N ALA A 2 -5.50 -21.80 45.08
CA ALA A 2 -4.58 -20.71 44.71
C ALA A 2 -3.68 -21.18 43.53
N TRP A 3 -3.73 -20.49 42.44
CA TRP A 3 -2.85 -20.74 41.29
C TRP A 3 -1.41 -20.35 41.66
N PRO A 4 -0.39 -21.17 41.47
CA PRO A 4 0.98 -20.82 41.76
C PRO A 4 1.42 -19.75 40.77
N LEU A 5 1.83 -18.57 41.30
CA LEU A 5 2.50 -17.53 40.53
C LEU A 5 3.82 -18.13 40.00
N ALA A 6 3.84 -18.51 38.74
CA ALA A 6 5.03 -18.95 38.03
C ALA A 6 6.06 -17.78 38.12
N SER A 7 7.19 -18.07 38.75
CA SER A 7 8.31 -17.16 38.87
C SER A 7 8.74 -16.67 37.48
N LEU A 8 8.67 -15.35 37.28
CA LEU A 8 9.20 -14.71 36.07
C LEU A 8 10.66 -15.13 35.85
N PRO A 9 11.05 -15.57 34.65
CA PRO A 9 12.43 -16.00 34.39
C PRO A 9 13.41 -14.86 34.67
N ARG A 10 14.46 -15.15 35.44
CA ARG A 10 15.54 -14.23 35.75
C ARG A 10 16.25 -13.78 34.46
N ARG A 11 16.63 -12.52 34.41
CA ARG A 11 17.24 -11.78 33.27
C ARG A 11 18.50 -12.45 32.65
N GLN A 12 19.04 -13.52 33.24
CA GLN A 12 20.21 -14.27 32.74
C GLN A 12 19.87 -15.33 31.70
N ASP A 13 18.58 -15.67 31.51
CA ASP A 13 18.15 -16.66 30.51
C ASP A 13 17.86 -16.05 29.13
N GLY A 14 18.06 -14.76 28.93
CA GLY A 14 17.70 -14.02 27.71
C GLY A 14 18.37 -14.56 26.43
N LEU A 15 19.63 -14.96 26.49
CA LEU A 15 20.34 -15.52 25.33
C LEU A 15 19.91 -16.98 25.03
N ARG A 16 19.62 -17.77 26.08
CA ARG A 16 19.12 -19.14 25.92
C ARG A 16 17.66 -19.16 25.42
N ALA A 17 16.86 -18.12 25.76
CA ALA A 17 15.50 -17.97 25.25
C ALA A 17 15.47 -17.64 23.74
N LEU A 18 16.58 -17.16 23.15
CA LEU A 18 16.69 -16.87 21.71
C LEU A 18 17.04 -18.11 20.87
N TRP A 19 17.46 -19.21 21.49
CA TRP A 19 17.86 -20.42 20.77
C TRP A 19 16.76 -20.99 19.82
N PRO A 20 15.47 -21.01 20.18
CA PRO A 20 14.41 -21.43 19.28
C PRO A 20 14.23 -20.51 18.06
N ALA A 21 14.68 -19.24 18.15
CA ALA A 21 14.60 -18.30 17.03
C ALA A 21 15.75 -18.45 16.02
N VAL A 22 16.85 -19.14 16.38
CA VAL A 22 18.05 -19.30 15.54
C VAL A 22 17.75 -19.93 14.18
N PRO A 23 16.96 -21.02 14.05
CA PRO A 23 16.62 -21.58 12.75
C PRO A 23 15.85 -20.59 11.86
N GLY A 24 14.90 -19.85 12.44
CA GLY A 24 14.15 -18.82 11.72
C GLY A 24 15.01 -17.64 11.26
N LEU A 25 15.91 -17.17 12.12
CA LEU A 25 16.88 -16.13 11.79
C LEU A 25 17.89 -16.61 10.74
N GLY A 26 18.35 -17.85 10.83
CA GLY A 26 19.22 -18.48 9.83
C GLY A 26 18.54 -18.56 8.45
N PHE A 27 17.29 -18.98 8.43
CA PHE A 27 16.47 -18.99 7.21
C PHE A 27 16.34 -17.60 6.59
N LEU A 28 15.99 -16.60 7.39
CA LEU A 28 15.88 -15.20 6.93
C LEU A 28 17.23 -14.69 6.41
N PHE A 29 18.34 -15.01 7.09
CA PHE A 29 19.66 -14.59 6.63
C PHE A 29 20.00 -15.19 5.27
N ILE A 30 19.81 -16.49 5.07
CA ILE A 30 20.14 -17.18 3.82
C ILE A 30 19.23 -16.72 2.68
N PHE A 31 17.91 -16.63 2.90
CA PHE A 31 16.94 -16.40 1.81
C PHE A 31 16.57 -14.94 1.60
N LEU A 32 16.88 -14.03 2.53
CA LEU A 32 16.62 -12.61 2.39
C LEU A 32 17.93 -11.81 2.31
N VAL A 33 18.79 -11.90 3.32
CA VAL A 33 19.97 -11.02 3.42
C VAL A 33 21.00 -11.36 2.34
N LEU A 34 21.27 -12.63 2.10
CA LEU A 34 22.29 -13.06 1.13
C LEU A 34 21.91 -12.69 -0.32
N PRO A 35 20.69 -12.94 -0.83
CA PRO A 35 20.29 -12.47 -2.17
C PRO A 35 20.27 -10.93 -2.28
N LEU A 36 19.78 -10.22 -1.26
CA LEU A 36 19.82 -8.75 -1.28
C LEU A 36 21.25 -8.22 -1.33
N SER A 37 22.18 -8.83 -0.56
CA SER A 37 23.59 -8.46 -0.60
C SER A 37 24.22 -8.72 -1.97
N SER A 38 23.88 -9.81 -2.64
CA SER A 38 24.38 -10.08 -4.00
C SER A 38 23.87 -9.06 -5.03
N LEU A 39 22.60 -8.66 -4.95
CA LEU A 39 22.08 -7.56 -5.78
C LEU A 39 22.75 -6.23 -5.48
N LEU A 40 23.04 -5.93 -4.20
CA LEU A 40 23.80 -4.74 -3.83
C LEU A 40 25.19 -4.75 -4.45
N LEU A 41 25.89 -5.88 -4.41
CA LEU A 41 27.17 -6.03 -5.07
C LEU A 41 27.06 -5.80 -6.59
N LEU A 42 26.08 -6.42 -7.27
CA LEU A 42 25.84 -6.22 -8.69
C LEU A 42 25.59 -4.75 -9.03
N SER A 43 24.90 -4.00 -8.18
CA SER A 43 24.61 -2.58 -8.42
C SER A 43 25.86 -1.70 -8.55
N VAL A 44 27.00 -2.14 -7.96
CA VAL A 44 28.28 -1.43 -7.94
C VAL A 44 29.40 -2.12 -8.75
N THR A 45 29.20 -3.40 -9.16
CA THR A 45 30.22 -4.16 -9.89
C THR A 45 29.88 -4.41 -11.35
N ASP A 46 28.62 -4.29 -11.78
CA ASP A 46 28.18 -4.54 -13.15
C ASP A 46 27.76 -3.24 -13.84
N PRO A 47 28.27 -2.89 -15.04
CA PRO A 47 29.27 -3.61 -15.87
C PRO A 47 30.73 -3.36 -15.45
N GLY A 48 30.99 -2.58 -14.43
CA GLY A 48 32.31 -2.24 -13.89
C GLY A 48 32.20 -1.70 -12.46
N ILE A 49 33.32 -1.80 -11.72
CA ILE A 49 33.34 -1.34 -10.32
C ILE A 49 33.17 0.18 -10.26
N GLY A 50 32.15 0.64 -9.57
CA GLY A 50 31.88 2.07 -9.37
C GLY A 50 30.42 2.40 -9.11
N LEU A 51 30.13 3.68 -8.97
CA LEU A 51 28.78 4.22 -8.77
C LEU A 51 28.12 4.69 -10.09
N GLY A 52 28.57 4.20 -11.24
CA GLY A 52 28.07 4.61 -12.55
C GLY A 52 26.58 4.39 -12.74
N ASN A 53 26.02 3.29 -12.24
CA ASN A 53 24.59 3.02 -12.28
C ASN A 53 23.79 4.05 -11.49
N TYR A 54 24.26 4.42 -10.31
CA TYR A 54 23.60 5.44 -9.48
C TYR A 54 23.71 6.83 -10.10
N ALA A 55 24.88 7.19 -10.67
CA ALA A 55 25.07 8.44 -11.38
C ALA A 55 24.12 8.54 -12.58
N LYS A 56 23.92 7.44 -13.32
CA LYS A 56 22.98 7.36 -14.44
C LYS A 56 21.53 7.51 -13.98
N LEU A 57 21.14 6.83 -12.89
CA LEU A 57 19.78 6.94 -12.34
C LEU A 57 19.44 8.34 -11.85
N LEU A 58 20.40 9.06 -11.26
CA LEU A 58 20.18 10.39 -10.70
C LEU A 58 20.41 11.52 -11.71
N GLY A 59 21.23 11.27 -12.75
CA GLY A 59 21.60 12.30 -13.74
C GLY A 59 20.69 12.33 -14.98
N ASP A 60 19.97 11.25 -15.29
CA ASP A 60 19.12 11.17 -16.48
C ASP A 60 17.68 11.57 -16.16
N SER A 61 17.16 12.53 -16.88
CA SER A 61 15.79 13.04 -16.72
C SER A 61 14.71 11.97 -16.89
N THR A 62 14.99 10.90 -17.65
CA THR A 62 14.06 9.79 -17.87
C THR A 62 13.79 9.03 -16.58
N TYR A 63 14.85 8.70 -15.83
CA TYR A 63 14.71 8.02 -14.54
C TYR A 63 14.11 8.92 -13.47
N GLY A 64 14.41 10.24 -13.52
CA GLY A 64 13.77 11.23 -12.67
C GLY A 64 12.25 11.29 -12.88
N LYS A 65 11.78 11.22 -14.13
CA LYS A 65 10.34 11.14 -14.45
C LYS A 65 9.71 9.86 -13.94
N VAL A 66 10.36 8.71 -14.11
CA VAL A 66 9.88 7.42 -13.59
C VAL A 66 9.77 7.45 -12.06
N MET A 67 10.76 8.04 -11.39
CA MET A 67 10.71 8.21 -9.93
C MET A 67 9.54 9.12 -9.52
N PHE A 68 9.36 10.27 -10.16
CA PHE A 68 8.24 11.18 -9.91
C PHE A 68 6.89 10.47 -10.14
N ASN A 69 6.73 9.74 -11.25
CA ASN A 69 5.53 8.97 -11.55
C ASN A 69 5.23 7.95 -10.45
N THR A 70 6.26 7.27 -9.93
CA THR A 70 6.10 6.29 -8.84
C THR A 70 5.47 6.94 -7.61
N PHE A 71 5.97 8.11 -7.18
CA PHE A 71 5.38 8.84 -6.04
C PHE A 71 4.00 9.40 -6.35
N LEU A 72 3.80 9.92 -7.54
CA LEU A 72 2.52 10.47 -7.99
C LEU A 72 1.44 9.38 -7.95
N VAL A 73 1.70 8.23 -8.58
CA VAL A 73 0.77 7.10 -8.60
C VAL A 73 0.52 6.58 -7.19
N ALA A 74 1.58 6.35 -6.40
CA ALA A 74 1.43 5.88 -5.02
C ALA A 74 0.60 6.85 -4.18
N GLY A 75 0.84 8.16 -4.30
CA GLY A 75 0.09 9.20 -3.59
C GLY A 75 -1.38 9.27 -4.02
N VAL A 76 -1.64 9.28 -5.33
CA VAL A 76 -3.01 9.33 -5.88
C VAL A 76 -3.79 8.08 -5.49
N VAL A 77 -3.22 6.89 -5.69
CA VAL A 77 -3.85 5.62 -5.31
C VAL A 77 -4.15 5.57 -3.82
N THR A 78 -3.20 5.98 -2.98
CA THR A 78 -3.40 6.02 -1.52
C THR A 78 -4.52 6.97 -1.14
N GLY A 79 -4.53 8.19 -1.70
CA GLY A 79 -5.57 9.19 -1.44
C GLY A 79 -6.95 8.72 -1.86
N VAL A 80 -7.09 8.21 -3.09
CA VAL A 80 -8.37 7.68 -3.60
C VAL A 80 -8.83 6.47 -2.79
N THR A 81 -7.91 5.54 -2.46
CA THR A 81 -8.24 4.37 -1.63
C THR A 81 -8.72 4.78 -0.24
N LEU A 82 -8.08 5.77 0.41
CA LEU A 82 -8.52 6.29 1.71
C LEU A 82 -9.91 6.92 1.64
N VAL A 83 -10.17 7.74 0.61
CA VAL A 83 -11.47 8.40 0.42
C VAL A 83 -12.60 7.38 0.24
N ILE A 84 -12.36 6.30 -0.52
CA ILE A 84 -13.37 5.25 -0.74
C ILE A 84 -13.47 4.32 0.45
N ALA A 85 -12.34 3.91 1.05
CA ALA A 85 -12.32 2.96 2.16
C ALA A 85 -12.90 3.53 3.45
N TYR A 86 -12.77 4.83 3.69
CA TYR A 86 -13.24 5.49 4.90
C TYR A 86 -14.75 5.31 5.13
N PRO A 87 -15.63 5.71 4.19
CA PRO A 87 -17.07 5.50 4.35
C PRO A 87 -17.45 4.03 4.38
N VAL A 88 -16.76 3.16 3.62
CA VAL A 88 -17.02 1.71 3.63
C VAL A 88 -16.69 1.11 4.99
N ALA A 89 -15.53 1.42 5.57
CA ALA A 89 -15.12 0.93 6.88
C ALA A 89 -16.05 1.45 8.00
N TRP A 90 -16.50 2.70 7.91
CA TRP A 90 -17.47 3.27 8.84
C TRP A 90 -18.83 2.59 8.72
N LEU A 91 -19.32 2.38 7.50
CA LEU A 91 -20.59 1.67 7.26
C LEU A 91 -20.57 0.26 7.86
N LEU A 92 -19.46 -0.47 7.76
CA LEU A 92 -19.31 -1.81 8.33
C LEU A 92 -19.49 -1.84 9.85
N VAL A 93 -19.16 -0.75 10.56
CA VAL A 93 -19.38 -0.64 12.01
C VAL A 93 -20.85 -0.34 12.35
N LEU A 94 -21.55 0.39 11.46
CA LEU A 94 -22.96 0.75 11.67
C LEU A 94 -23.94 -0.35 11.28
N LEU A 95 -23.56 -1.28 10.42
CA LEU A 95 -24.42 -2.35 9.92
C LEU A 95 -24.69 -3.41 11.00
N PRO A 96 -25.90 -4.05 10.98
CA PRO A 96 -26.17 -5.22 11.81
C PRO A 96 -25.12 -6.31 11.61
N GLY A 97 -24.70 -6.99 12.70
CA GLY A 97 -23.57 -7.92 12.69
C GLY A 97 -23.63 -9.04 11.65
N SER A 98 -24.82 -9.49 11.21
CA SER A 98 -24.98 -10.47 10.13
C SER A 98 -24.62 -9.90 8.76
N ILE A 99 -25.08 -8.68 8.48
CA ILE A 99 -24.82 -7.97 7.22
C ILE A 99 -23.35 -7.53 7.17
N ALA A 100 -22.85 -6.95 8.25
CA ALA A 100 -21.44 -6.57 8.36
C ALA A 100 -20.50 -7.75 8.08
N ARG A 101 -20.78 -8.94 8.65
CA ARG A 101 -20.01 -10.17 8.41
C ARG A 101 -20.01 -10.58 6.93
N LEU A 102 -21.17 -10.48 6.26
CA LEU A 102 -21.27 -10.80 4.83
C LEU A 102 -20.39 -9.86 3.98
N PHE A 103 -20.50 -8.54 4.18
CA PHE A 103 -19.66 -7.56 3.48
C PHE A 103 -18.18 -7.76 3.78
N PHE A 104 -17.84 -8.05 5.04
CA PHE A 104 -16.45 -8.32 5.43
C PHE A 104 -15.92 -9.59 4.74
N ALA A 105 -16.73 -10.64 4.67
CA ALA A 105 -16.37 -11.85 3.95
C ALA A 105 -16.14 -11.61 2.45
N VAL A 106 -16.98 -10.79 1.79
CA VAL A 106 -16.80 -10.41 0.37
C VAL A 106 -15.50 -9.64 0.17
N ILE A 107 -15.19 -8.67 1.07
CA ILE A 107 -13.94 -7.91 1.03
C ILE A 107 -12.74 -8.86 1.18
N LEU A 108 -12.76 -9.77 2.14
CA LEU A 108 -11.69 -10.74 2.35
C LEU A 108 -11.56 -11.70 1.17
N LEU A 109 -12.67 -12.23 0.65
CA LEU A 109 -12.66 -13.11 -0.52
C LEU A 109 -12.04 -12.42 -1.74
N SER A 110 -12.25 -11.11 -1.90
CA SER A 110 -11.62 -10.37 -2.98
C SER A 110 -10.08 -10.42 -2.92
N MET A 111 -9.47 -10.54 -1.74
CA MET A 111 -8.03 -10.66 -1.58
C MET A 111 -7.47 -12.00 -2.08
N TRP A 112 -8.28 -13.05 -2.05
CA TRP A 112 -7.89 -14.41 -2.47
C TRP A 112 -8.01 -14.62 -3.98
N THR A 113 -8.62 -13.68 -4.70
CA THR A 113 -8.70 -13.77 -6.16
C THR A 113 -7.35 -13.47 -6.80
N ASN A 114 -7.04 -14.17 -7.91
CA ASN A 114 -5.79 -13.98 -8.63
C ASN A 114 -5.61 -12.53 -9.09
N LEU A 115 -4.41 -11.98 -8.84
CA LEU A 115 -4.07 -10.60 -9.18
C LEU A 115 -4.19 -10.31 -10.68
N LEU A 116 -3.66 -11.20 -11.51
CA LEU A 116 -3.70 -11.03 -12.97
C LEU A 116 -5.15 -11.04 -13.48
N ALA A 117 -5.97 -11.97 -12.99
CA ALA A 117 -7.39 -12.04 -13.38
C ALA A 117 -8.14 -10.74 -13.06
N ARG A 118 -7.87 -10.14 -11.89
CA ARG A 118 -8.44 -8.83 -11.51
C ARG A 118 -7.97 -7.69 -12.41
N THR A 119 -6.67 -7.64 -12.69
CA THR A 119 -6.09 -6.59 -13.53
C THR A 119 -6.57 -6.71 -14.98
N TYR A 120 -6.61 -7.92 -15.54
CA TYR A 120 -7.19 -8.16 -16.86
C TYR A 120 -8.69 -7.85 -16.92
N GLY A 121 -9.44 -8.15 -15.84
CA GLY A 121 -10.85 -7.75 -15.75
C GLY A 121 -11.03 -6.24 -15.89
N TRP A 122 -10.24 -5.45 -15.16
CA TRP A 122 -10.25 -3.99 -15.29
C TRP A 122 -9.78 -3.52 -16.66
N MET A 123 -8.77 -4.18 -17.25
CA MET A 123 -8.31 -3.87 -18.61
C MET A 123 -9.44 -4.02 -19.63
N VAL A 124 -10.21 -5.12 -19.57
CA VAL A 124 -11.35 -5.37 -20.46
C VAL A 124 -12.49 -4.38 -20.24
N LEU A 125 -12.78 -4.02 -18.99
CA LEU A 125 -13.83 -3.06 -18.65
C LEU A 125 -13.52 -1.63 -19.11
N LEU A 126 -12.23 -1.21 -18.98
CA LEU A 126 -11.79 0.16 -19.23
C LEU A 126 -11.38 0.42 -20.69
N GLN A 127 -11.18 -0.61 -21.53
CA GLN A 127 -10.78 -0.41 -22.93
C GLN A 127 -11.85 0.36 -23.71
N ARG A 128 -11.48 0.92 -24.87
CA ARG A 128 -12.39 1.76 -25.69
C ARG A 128 -13.68 1.06 -26.08
N THR A 129 -13.63 -0.23 -26.34
CA THR A 129 -14.79 -1.09 -26.65
C THR A 129 -15.38 -1.77 -25.42
N GLY A 130 -14.86 -1.43 -24.22
CA GLY A 130 -15.25 -2.04 -22.96
C GLY A 130 -16.63 -1.63 -22.47
N LEU A 131 -17.12 -2.38 -21.47
CA LEU A 131 -18.47 -2.20 -20.95
C LEU A 131 -18.71 -0.79 -20.42
N ILE A 132 -17.72 -0.17 -19.74
CA ILE A 132 -17.86 1.17 -19.15
C ILE A 132 -18.09 2.20 -20.26
N ASN A 133 -17.30 2.20 -21.33
CA ASN A 133 -17.47 3.11 -22.44
C ASN A 133 -18.81 2.89 -23.18
N ARG A 134 -19.25 1.63 -23.34
CA ARG A 134 -20.56 1.33 -23.95
C ARG A 134 -21.69 1.94 -23.10
N ILE A 135 -21.71 1.69 -21.80
CA ILE A 135 -22.75 2.25 -20.92
C ILE A 135 -22.76 3.78 -20.98
N LEU A 136 -21.59 4.43 -20.95
CA LEU A 136 -21.51 5.89 -21.02
C LEU A 136 -22.03 6.45 -22.35
N MET A 137 -21.80 5.76 -23.47
CA MET A 137 -22.31 6.14 -24.78
C MET A 137 -23.81 5.88 -24.88
N ASP A 138 -24.29 4.73 -24.42
CA ASP A 138 -25.71 4.34 -24.46
C ASP A 138 -26.58 5.30 -23.60
N LEU A 139 -26.02 5.79 -22.48
CA LEU A 139 -26.66 6.81 -21.64
C LEU A 139 -26.56 8.24 -22.21
N GLY A 140 -25.88 8.44 -23.35
CA GLY A 140 -25.69 9.75 -23.96
C GLY A 140 -24.75 10.69 -23.18
N ILE A 141 -24.00 10.18 -22.19
CA ILE A 141 -23.07 10.98 -21.37
C ILE A 141 -21.86 11.40 -22.19
N VAL A 142 -21.40 10.54 -23.10
CA VAL A 142 -20.28 10.81 -24.01
C VAL A 142 -20.65 10.40 -25.45
N SER A 143 -20.13 11.15 -26.42
CA SER A 143 -20.33 10.86 -27.84
C SER A 143 -19.25 9.97 -28.46
N THR A 144 -18.09 9.87 -27.79
CA THR A 144 -16.94 9.07 -28.25
C THR A 144 -16.33 8.32 -27.07
N PRO A 145 -15.74 7.12 -27.31
CA PRO A 145 -15.14 6.34 -26.24
C PRO A 145 -13.98 7.09 -25.55
N LEU A 146 -14.07 7.18 -24.23
CA LEU A 146 -13.03 7.81 -23.40
C LEU A 146 -11.77 6.92 -23.35
N PRO A 147 -10.56 7.52 -23.31
CA PRO A 147 -9.32 6.79 -23.11
C PRO A 147 -9.13 6.46 -21.62
N LEU A 148 -9.81 5.43 -21.09
CA LEU A 148 -9.79 5.06 -19.68
C LEU A 148 -8.63 4.12 -19.32
N ILE A 149 -7.91 3.59 -20.32
CA ILE A 149 -6.76 2.70 -20.16
C ILE A 149 -5.48 3.37 -20.71
N ASN A 150 -4.33 2.86 -20.33
CA ASN A 150 -2.99 3.36 -20.68
C ASN A 150 -2.73 4.79 -20.17
N ASN A 151 -3.22 5.08 -18.97
CA ASN A 151 -3.05 6.38 -18.31
C ASN A 151 -3.15 6.26 -16.78
N LEU A 152 -2.94 7.37 -16.08
CA LEU A 152 -3.01 7.45 -14.63
C LEU A 152 -4.39 7.02 -14.08
N PHE A 153 -5.47 7.31 -14.77
CA PHE A 153 -6.82 6.94 -14.36
C PHE A 153 -6.99 5.42 -14.30
N GLY A 154 -6.61 4.71 -15.37
CA GLY A 154 -6.68 3.24 -15.42
C GLY A 154 -5.87 2.57 -14.31
N VAL A 155 -4.64 3.05 -14.09
CA VAL A 155 -3.80 2.58 -12.97
C VAL A 155 -4.46 2.83 -11.64
N THR A 156 -4.98 4.05 -11.43
CA THR A 156 -5.63 4.41 -10.16
C THR A 156 -6.82 3.52 -9.86
N VAL A 157 -7.69 3.29 -10.84
CA VAL A 157 -8.87 2.41 -10.66
C VAL A 157 -8.45 0.99 -10.33
N GLY A 158 -7.54 0.40 -11.13
CA GLY A 158 -7.08 -0.97 -10.92
C GLY A 158 -6.38 -1.18 -9.59
N MET A 159 -5.45 -0.29 -9.24
CA MET A 159 -4.71 -0.37 -7.97
C MET A 159 -5.60 -0.08 -6.77
N THR A 160 -6.48 0.92 -6.84
CA THR A 160 -7.42 1.23 -5.74
C THR A 160 -8.29 0.02 -5.41
N TYR A 161 -8.88 -0.63 -6.43
CA TYR A 161 -9.67 -1.84 -6.20
C TYR A 161 -8.90 -2.94 -5.47
N ILE A 162 -7.64 -3.17 -5.86
CA ILE A 162 -6.79 -4.19 -5.25
C ILE A 162 -6.40 -3.81 -3.81
N MET A 163 -6.21 -2.53 -3.55
CA MET A 163 -5.67 -2.02 -2.29
C MET A 163 -6.74 -1.63 -1.26
N LEU A 164 -8.02 -1.54 -1.65
CA LEU A 164 -9.13 -1.21 -0.77
C LEU A 164 -9.16 -2.02 0.54
N PRO A 165 -9.04 -3.36 0.53
CA PRO A 165 -9.08 -4.15 1.77
C PRO A 165 -8.00 -3.75 2.77
N TYR A 166 -6.80 -3.38 2.30
CA TYR A 166 -5.67 -3.02 3.15
C TYR A 166 -5.84 -1.70 3.90
N VAL A 167 -6.77 -0.85 3.46
CA VAL A 167 -7.19 0.36 4.19
C VAL A 167 -8.43 0.09 5.03
N ILE A 168 -9.41 -0.68 4.51
CA ILE A 168 -10.66 -0.97 5.23
C ILE A 168 -10.37 -1.69 6.54
N LEU A 169 -9.45 -2.69 6.55
CA LEU A 169 -9.14 -3.49 7.73
C LEU A 169 -8.64 -2.65 8.92
N PRO A 170 -7.56 -1.83 8.81
CA PRO A 170 -7.09 -1.03 9.93
C PRO A 170 -8.04 0.10 10.29
N LEU A 171 -8.79 0.68 9.35
CA LEU A 171 -9.82 1.65 9.64
C LEU A 171 -10.98 1.04 10.45
N HIS A 172 -11.49 -0.11 10.01
CA HIS A 172 -12.54 -0.83 10.73
C HIS A 172 -12.08 -1.19 12.15
N ALA A 173 -10.87 -1.73 12.31
CA ALA A 173 -10.30 -2.03 13.62
C ALA A 173 -10.23 -0.78 14.52
N THR A 174 -9.87 0.37 13.95
CA THR A 174 -9.84 1.63 14.70
C THR A 174 -11.26 2.10 15.05
N PHE A 175 -12.20 2.06 14.11
CA PHE A 175 -13.59 2.47 14.39
C PHE A 175 -14.27 1.64 15.45
N THR A 176 -13.99 0.34 15.54
CA THR A 176 -14.54 -0.54 16.58
C THR A 176 -14.03 -0.23 17.99
N THR A 177 -12.94 0.52 18.12
CA THR A 177 -12.42 0.97 19.43
C THR A 177 -12.98 2.33 19.88
N ILE A 178 -13.67 3.06 18.99
CA ILE A 178 -14.26 4.37 19.31
C ILE A 178 -15.59 4.12 20.04
N ASP A 179 -15.70 4.63 21.29
CA ASP A 179 -16.95 4.55 22.05
C ASP A 179 -18.04 5.43 21.39
N PRO A 180 -19.19 4.85 21.00
CA PRO A 180 -20.30 5.60 20.43
C PRO A 180 -20.81 6.73 21.34
N ALA A 181 -20.62 6.62 22.66
CA ALA A 181 -21.01 7.64 23.63
C ALA A 181 -20.31 9.01 23.37
N ILE A 182 -19.10 9.00 22.84
CA ILE A 182 -18.36 10.23 22.49
C ILE A 182 -19.11 11.03 21.42
N MET A 183 -19.63 10.37 20.38
CA MET A 183 -20.40 11.03 19.33
C MET A 183 -21.77 11.48 19.81
N GLN A 184 -22.41 10.69 20.70
CA GLN A 184 -23.68 11.07 21.33
C GLN A 184 -23.51 12.29 22.24
N ALA A 185 -22.45 12.33 23.05
CA ALA A 185 -22.15 13.49 23.90
C ALA A 185 -21.93 14.76 23.07
N ALA A 186 -21.21 14.67 21.96
CA ALA A 186 -21.02 15.79 21.04
C ALA A 186 -22.36 16.27 20.43
N ALA A 187 -23.25 15.35 20.06
CA ALA A 187 -24.59 15.67 19.55
C ALA A 187 -25.47 16.35 20.61
N ILE A 188 -25.45 15.86 21.86
CA ILE A 188 -26.16 16.47 23.00
C ILE A 188 -25.62 17.89 23.28
N SER A 189 -24.32 18.12 23.07
CA SER A 189 -23.69 19.45 23.18
C SER A 189 -24.03 20.40 22.03
N GLY A 190 -24.93 20.00 21.11
CA GLY A 190 -25.39 20.85 19.99
C GLY A 190 -24.49 20.82 18.76
N ALA A 191 -23.52 19.93 18.67
CA ALA A 191 -22.66 19.81 17.49
C ALA A 191 -23.44 19.27 16.27
N LYS A 192 -23.30 19.92 15.12
CA LYS A 192 -23.91 19.49 13.85
C LYS A 192 -23.18 18.22 13.32
N PRO A 193 -23.83 17.36 12.50
CA PRO A 193 -23.21 16.12 11.99
C PRO A 193 -21.84 16.32 11.33
N HIS A 194 -21.66 17.36 10.52
CA HIS A 194 -20.35 17.67 9.91
C HIS A 194 -19.29 18.06 10.96
N GLN A 195 -19.68 18.72 12.07
CA GLN A 195 -18.77 19.07 13.15
C GLN A 195 -18.36 17.82 13.93
N ILE A 196 -19.28 16.88 14.19
CA ILE A 196 -18.99 15.59 14.80
C ILE A 196 -18.01 14.81 13.91
N PHE A 197 -18.25 14.80 12.60
CA PHE A 197 -17.35 14.14 11.66
C PHE A 197 -15.93 14.73 11.69
N PHE A 198 -15.79 16.05 11.43
CA PHE A 198 -14.45 16.66 11.28
C PHE A 198 -13.73 16.91 12.60
N ARG A 199 -14.45 17.14 13.71
CA ARG A 199 -13.84 17.48 15.01
C ARG A 199 -13.73 16.32 15.97
N VAL A 200 -14.48 15.23 15.76
CA VAL A 200 -14.50 14.09 16.66
C VAL A 200 -14.08 12.82 15.94
N LEU A 201 -14.86 12.37 14.95
CA LEU A 201 -14.64 11.08 14.30
C LEU A 201 -13.33 11.04 13.52
N LEU A 202 -13.09 12.04 12.68
CA LEU A 202 -11.88 12.10 11.84
C LEU A 202 -10.58 12.12 12.68
N PRO A 203 -10.44 12.97 13.71
CA PRO A 203 -9.26 12.92 14.58
C PRO A 203 -9.08 11.60 15.32
N LEU A 204 -10.16 10.99 15.83
CA LEU A 204 -10.10 9.70 16.53
C LEU A 204 -9.73 8.55 15.57
N SER A 205 -10.04 8.68 14.28
CA SER A 205 -9.70 7.68 13.26
C SER A 205 -8.32 7.86 12.63
N LEU A 206 -7.58 8.95 12.96
CA LEU A 206 -6.24 9.19 12.40
C LEU A 206 -5.26 8.02 12.54
N PRO A 207 -5.22 7.26 13.63
CA PRO A 207 -4.34 6.08 13.71
C PRO A 207 -4.66 5.03 12.64
N GLY A 208 -5.94 4.78 12.36
CA GLY A 208 -6.38 3.86 11.29
C GLY A 208 -6.09 4.40 9.90
N ILE A 209 -6.34 5.69 9.67
CA ILE A 209 -6.01 6.38 8.40
C ILE A 209 -4.52 6.30 8.14
N ALA A 210 -3.71 6.61 9.14
CA ALA A 210 -2.27 6.60 9.02
C ALA A 210 -1.71 5.18 8.77
N ALA A 211 -2.22 4.16 9.49
CA ALA A 211 -1.82 2.78 9.31
C ALA A 211 -2.20 2.24 7.91
N GLY A 212 -3.46 2.41 7.50
CA GLY A 212 -3.94 1.97 6.19
C GLY A 212 -3.30 2.75 5.05
N GLY A 213 -3.18 4.07 5.20
CA GLY A 213 -2.55 4.93 4.20
C GLY A 213 -1.08 4.62 3.99
N LEU A 214 -0.30 4.43 5.06
CA LEU A 214 1.10 4.01 4.92
C LEU A 214 1.21 2.65 4.25
N MET A 215 0.41 1.68 4.69
CA MET A 215 0.45 0.32 4.14
C MET A 215 0.21 0.35 2.63
N VAL A 216 -0.83 1.06 2.18
CA VAL A 216 -1.14 1.18 0.75
C VAL A 216 -0.07 1.98 0.00
N PHE A 217 0.44 3.07 0.57
CA PHE A 217 1.48 3.87 -0.06
C PHE A 217 2.76 3.06 -0.29
N VAL A 218 3.23 2.34 0.73
CA VAL A 218 4.43 1.49 0.63
C VAL A 218 4.22 0.35 -0.36
N MET A 219 3.05 -0.31 -0.33
CA MET A 219 2.71 -1.35 -1.30
C MET A 219 2.67 -0.79 -2.73
N ALA A 220 2.10 0.39 -2.93
CA ALA A 220 2.00 1.03 -4.24
C ALA A 220 3.36 1.39 -4.83
N LEU A 221 4.35 1.81 -4.02
CA LEU A 221 5.71 2.11 -4.49
C LEU A 221 6.37 0.91 -5.19
N GLY A 222 6.16 -0.30 -4.67
CA GLY A 222 6.74 -1.53 -5.23
C GLY A 222 5.83 -2.26 -6.23
N TYR A 223 4.68 -1.69 -6.56
CA TYR A 223 3.71 -2.37 -7.42
C TYR A 223 4.05 -2.18 -8.90
N TYR A 224 4.08 -3.28 -9.70
CA TYR A 224 4.42 -3.18 -11.12
C TYR A 224 3.40 -3.80 -12.06
N VAL A 225 2.69 -4.86 -11.67
CA VAL A 225 1.82 -5.64 -12.56
C VAL A 225 0.66 -4.80 -13.11
N THR A 226 -0.06 -4.11 -12.23
CA THR A 226 -1.20 -3.28 -12.64
C THR A 226 -0.77 -2.03 -13.42
N PRO A 227 0.27 -1.27 -13.01
CA PRO A 227 0.80 -0.19 -13.83
C PRO A 227 1.26 -0.62 -15.22
N ALA A 228 1.97 -1.74 -15.35
CA ALA A 228 2.42 -2.27 -16.63
C ALA A 228 1.28 -2.61 -17.59
N LEU A 229 0.12 -3.06 -17.07
CA LEU A 229 -1.04 -3.43 -17.88
C LEU A 229 -2.01 -2.28 -18.15
N LEU A 230 -2.14 -1.33 -17.22
CA LEU A 230 -3.14 -0.25 -17.28
C LEU A 230 -2.56 1.14 -17.47
N GLY A 231 -1.24 1.35 -17.21
CA GLY A 231 -0.62 2.67 -17.15
C GLY A 231 -0.05 3.20 -18.46
N GLY A 232 0.33 2.31 -19.35
CA GLY A 232 1.06 2.70 -20.57
C GLY A 232 2.45 3.27 -20.29
N THR A 233 3.19 3.56 -21.35
CA THR A 233 4.60 3.97 -21.27
C THR A 233 4.85 5.32 -20.58
N THR A 234 3.86 6.23 -20.60
CA THR A 234 3.97 7.57 -20.00
C THR A 234 3.90 7.56 -18.48
N ASN A 235 3.27 6.55 -17.89
CA ASN A 235 3.08 6.43 -16.44
C ASN A 235 3.89 5.27 -15.85
N MET A 236 4.98 4.89 -16.52
CA MET A 236 5.90 3.85 -16.04
C MET A 236 6.37 4.16 -14.61
N MET A 237 6.30 3.15 -13.74
CA MET A 237 6.77 3.21 -12.36
C MET A 237 8.16 2.57 -12.20
N LEU A 238 8.85 2.91 -11.11
CA LEU A 238 10.21 2.43 -10.86
C LEU A 238 10.28 0.90 -10.75
N ALA A 239 9.29 0.27 -10.11
CA ALA A 239 9.21 -1.19 -10.02
C ALA A 239 9.02 -1.87 -11.40
N GLU A 240 8.25 -1.25 -12.30
CA GLU A 240 8.08 -1.69 -13.68
C GLU A 240 9.38 -1.55 -14.47
N MET A 241 10.06 -0.41 -14.32
CA MET A 241 11.37 -0.18 -14.94
C MET A 241 12.40 -1.21 -14.47
N ILE A 242 12.45 -1.52 -13.16
CA ILE A 242 13.33 -2.57 -12.61
C ILE A 242 13.04 -3.90 -13.29
N ALA A 243 11.77 -4.30 -13.39
CA ALA A 243 11.38 -5.54 -14.06
C ALA A 243 11.82 -5.54 -15.52
N GLN A 244 11.66 -4.44 -16.26
CA GLN A 244 12.10 -4.31 -17.64
C GLN A 244 13.63 -4.40 -17.78
N GLN A 245 14.40 -3.71 -16.90
CA GLN A 245 15.86 -3.76 -16.93
C GLN A 245 16.38 -5.18 -16.71
N VAL A 246 15.81 -5.91 -15.76
CA VAL A 246 16.27 -7.26 -15.39
C VAL A 246 15.77 -8.31 -16.38
N GLN A 247 14.47 -8.32 -16.74
CA GLN A 247 13.85 -9.39 -17.49
C GLN A 247 14.00 -9.22 -19.02
N SER A 248 13.95 -7.98 -19.51
CA SER A 248 13.95 -7.70 -20.97
C SER A 248 15.32 -7.26 -21.47
N LEU A 249 15.98 -6.38 -20.72
CA LEU A 249 17.26 -5.78 -21.13
C LEU A 249 18.47 -6.50 -20.54
N LEU A 250 18.28 -7.44 -19.61
CA LEU A 250 19.33 -8.18 -18.90
C LEU A 250 20.39 -7.29 -18.25
N ASN A 251 20.03 -6.06 -17.93
CA ASN A 251 20.88 -5.06 -17.29
C ASN A 251 20.74 -5.15 -15.77
N TRP A 252 21.40 -6.13 -15.19
CA TRP A 252 21.31 -6.44 -13.76
C TRP A 252 21.88 -5.32 -12.88
N GLY A 253 22.96 -4.68 -13.29
CA GLY A 253 23.58 -3.60 -12.52
C GLY A 253 22.66 -2.41 -12.31
N LEU A 254 22.06 -1.90 -13.40
CA LEU A 254 21.13 -0.78 -13.33
C LEU A 254 19.82 -1.16 -12.64
N GLY A 255 19.28 -2.35 -12.93
CA GLY A 255 18.09 -2.87 -12.26
C GLY A 255 18.27 -3.00 -10.74
N SER A 256 19.42 -3.54 -10.30
CA SER A 256 19.79 -3.64 -8.90
C SER A 256 19.95 -2.28 -8.23
N ALA A 257 20.64 -1.33 -8.88
CA ALA A 257 20.79 0.03 -8.35
C ALA A 257 19.43 0.72 -8.16
N ALA A 258 18.54 0.59 -9.15
CA ALA A 258 17.17 1.13 -9.05
C ALA A 258 16.36 0.48 -7.92
N ALA A 259 16.50 -0.84 -7.72
CA ALA A 259 15.85 -1.56 -6.62
C ALA A 259 16.34 -1.06 -5.25
N PHE A 260 17.65 -0.81 -5.09
CA PHE A 260 18.18 -0.24 -3.86
C PHE A 260 17.76 1.20 -3.61
N VAL A 261 17.64 2.02 -4.64
CA VAL A 261 17.08 3.38 -4.53
C VAL A 261 15.62 3.29 -4.05
N LEU A 262 14.81 2.40 -4.65
CA LEU A 262 13.41 2.19 -4.23
C LEU A 262 13.34 1.70 -2.78
N LEU A 263 14.18 0.76 -2.38
CA LEU A 263 14.25 0.25 -1.01
C LEU A 263 14.64 1.36 -0.02
N ALA A 264 15.68 2.13 -0.32
CA ALA A 264 16.13 3.22 0.54
C ALA A 264 15.04 4.28 0.76
N VAL A 265 14.35 4.65 -0.32
CA VAL A 265 13.23 5.59 -0.27
C VAL A 265 12.08 5.01 0.57
N THR A 266 11.70 3.76 0.35
CA THR A 266 10.63 3.08 1.10
C THR A 266 10.96 3.02 2.59
N LEU A 267 12.20 2.67 2.95
CA LEU A 267 12.66 2.65 4.35
C LEU A 267 12.69 4.05 4.96
N ALA A 268 13.07 5.08 4.21
CA ALA A 268 13.04 6.47 4.67
C ALA A 268 11.60 6.91 5.00
N PHE A 269 10.63 6.63 4.12
CA PHE A 269 9.22 6.91 4.40
C PHE A 269 8.70 6.15 5.62
N PHE A 270 9.06 4.88 5.75
CA PHE A 270 8.69 4.07 6.91
C PHE A 270 9.28 4.62 8.22
N ALA A 271 10.55 5.04 8.20
CA ALA A 271 11.22 5.65 9.36
C ALA A 271 10.57 7.00 9.75
N ILE A 272 10.22 7.83 8.77
CA ILE A 272 9.49 9.10 9.00
C ILE A 272 8.14 8.80 9.64
N TYR A 273 7.40 7.83 9.10
CA TYR A 273 6.10 7.43 9.64
C TYR A 273 6.21 6.98 11.11
N ILE A 274 7.15 6.08 11.46
CA ILE A 274 7.35 5.63 12.84
C ILE A 274 7.61 6.81 13.76
N ARG A 275 8.42 7.77 13.32
CA ARG A 275 8.70 8.98 14.11
C ARG A 275 7.45 9.82 14.32
N VAL A 276 6.68 10.07 13.27
CA VAL A 276 5.50 10.95 13.34
C VAL A 276 4.37 10.29 14.16
N VAL A 277 4.08 9.02 13.91
CA VAL A 277 2.97 8.31 14.58
C VAL A 277 3.37 7.77 15.95
N GLY A 278 4.63 7.34 16.12
CA GLY A 278 5.16 6.82 17.38
C GLY A 278 5.23 7.88 18.48
N PHE A 279 5.56 9.13 18.16
CA PHE A 279 5.55 10.25 19.13
C PHE A 279 4.16 10.60 19.65
N GLY A 280 3.08 10.26 18.94
CA GLY A 280 1.71 10.48 19.42
C GLY A 280 1.30 9.53 20.56
N ARG A 281 1.90 8.34 20.65
CA ARG A 281 1.56 7.34 21.68
C ARG A 281 2.27 7.55 23.03
N SER A 282 3.34 8.31 23.07
CA SER A 282 4.09 8.58 24.33
C SER A 282 3.55 9.79 25.11
N ARG A 283 2.50 10.46 24.62
CA ARG A 283 1.90 11.65 25.26
C ARG A 283 0.43 11.44 25.67
N ALA A 284 -0.14 10.25 25.50
CA ALA A 284 -1.43 9.82 26.00
C ALA A 284 -1.22 8.75 27.09
#